data_1971c67bc3c72e22682ac157becb86ee
#
_entry.id   1971c67bc3c72e22682ac157becb86ee
#
_cell.length_a   1.000
_cell.length_b   1.000
_cell.length_c   1.000
_cell.angle_alpha   90.00
_cell.angle_beta   90.00
_cell.angle_gamma   90.00
#
_symmetry.space_group_name_H-M   'P 1'
#
loop_
_entity.id
_entity.type
_entity.pdbx_description
1 polymer ?
#
loop_
_entity_poly.entity_id
_entity_poly.type
_entity_poly.pdbx_seq_one_letter_code
_entity_poly.pdbx_strand_id
1 'polypeptide(L)'
;MVNHEIKKVCFVGAGTMGCYNSLLSGIAGYDTVVYDISEEALKGVPAGQEMMGNFLTAIGTFDGERVTKGRNRIRFETNPETAAKNADLLSESVFENLDLKRRIHSQFDELCPPGTILTTNTSTIMVSEIEDIVRRGDRFAAMHFHLLTPLVDVVGGPRTSTETMDIIRRFVRSLGCVPFTPAKEKGGYVFNNLIPGLNYAALIP
;
A
#
# COMPACT_ATOMS: atom_id res chain seq x y z
N MET A 1 -14.64 17.77 13.36
CA MET A 1 -13.60 16.98 12.66
C MET A 1 -13.98 15.53 12.84
N VAL A 2 -14.33 14.82 11.77
CA VAL A 2 -14.61 13.38 11.82
C VAL A 2 -13.26 12.70 12.03
N ASN A 3 -13.09 12.04 13.18
CA ASN A 3 -11.89 11.28 13.48
C ASN A 3 -11.88 10.03 12.57
N HIS A 4 -11.25 10.15 11.41
CA HIS A 4 -11.16 9.05 10.43
C HIS A 4 -10.06 8.10 10.88
N GLU A 5 -10.42 7.18 11.76
CA GLU A 5 -9.53 6.13 12.24
C GLU A 5 -9.60 4.95 11.26
N ILE A 6 -8.46 4.60 10.64
CA ILE A 6 -8.35 3.40 9.81
C ILE A 6 -8.43 2.18 10.73
N LYS A 7 -9.31 1.24 10.42
CA LYS A 7 -9.46 -0.05 11.09
C LYS A 7 -9.38 -1.21 10.13
N LYS A 8 -9.96 -1.04 8.93
CA LYS A 8 -10.00 -2.04 7.86
C LYS A 8 -9.21 -1.58 6.65
N VAL A 9 -8.31 -2.44 6.19
CA VAL A 9 -7.46 -2.17 5.00
C VAL A 9 -7.67 -3.25 3.95
N CYS A 10 -7.96 -2.82 2.72
CA CYS A 10 -8.04 -3.68 1.55
C CYS A 10 -6.79 -3.51 0.69
N PHE A 11 -6.05 -4.58 0.47
CA PHE A 11 -4.93 -4.63 -0.48
C PHE A 11 -5.40 -5.27 -1.77
N VAL A 12 -5.23 -4.58 -2.89
CA VAL A 12 -5.61 -5.04 -4.23
C VAL A 12 -4.37 -5.48 -4.99
N GLY A 13 -4.30 -6.77 -5.29
CA GLY A 13 -3.13 -7.43 -5.86
C GLY A 13 -2.41 -8.32 -4.84
N ALA A 14 -2.31 -9.62 -5.13
CA ALA A 14 -1.67 -10.64 -4.28
C ALA A 14 -0.21 -10.94 -4.70
N GLY A 15 0.42 -10.02 -5.45
CA GLY A 15 1.84 -10.10 -5.80
C GLY A 15 2.76 -9.84 -4.60
N THR A 16 4.07 -9.77 -4.86
CA THR A 16 5.10 -9.56 -3.82
C THR A 16 4.80 -8.37 -2.91
N MET A 17 4.42 -7.21 -3.47
CA MET A 17 4.16 -6.02 -2.67
C MET A 17 2.84 -6.12 -1.90
N GLY A 18 1.78 -6.65 -2.49
CA GLY A 18 0.51 -6.86 -1.78
C GLY A 18 0.67 -7.87 -0.63
N CYS A 19 1.45 -8.92 -0.83
CA CYS A 19 1.82 -9.88 0.20
C CYS A 19 2.57 -9.20 1.37
N TYR A 20 3.61 -8.42 1.08
CA TYR A 20 4.41 -7.73 2.08
C TYR A 20 3.64 -6.64 2.82
N ASN A 21 2.95 -5.76 2.10
CA ASN A 21 2.23 -4.63 2.68
C ASN A 21 1.06 -5.09 3.56
N SER A 22 0.34 -6.14 3.13
CA SER A 22 -0.73 -6.73 3.93
C SER A 22 -0.21 -7.40 5.21
N LEU A 23 0.97 -8.02 5.16
CA LEU A 23 1.63 -8.57 6.35
C LEU A 23 1.93 -7.46 7.37
N LEU A 24 2.52 -6.35 6.95
CA LEU A 24 2.78 -5.20 7.84
C LEU A 24 1.49 -4.66 8.46
N SER A 25 0.41 -4.56 7.66
CA SER A 25 -0.92 -4.14 8.13
C SER A 25 -1.46 -5.07 9.21
N GLY A 26 -1.43 -6.38 8.97
CA GLY A 26 -1.84 -7.38 9.96
C GLY A 26 -1.01 -7.35 11.24
N ILE A 27 0.32 -7.23 11.14
CA ILE A 27 1.25 -7.09 12.28
C ILE A 27 0.94 -5.83 13.11
N ALA A 28 0.55 -4.74 12.47
CA ALA A 28 0.14 -3.51 13.13
C ALA A 28 -1.24 -3.60 13.80
N GLY A 29 -2.00 -4.68 13.55
CA GLY A 29 -3.28 -4.96 14.21
C GLY A 29 -4.52 -4.60 13.41
N TYR A 30 -4.37 -4.19 12.15
CA TYR A 30 -5.49 -3.86 11.27
C TYR A 30 -6.25 -5.11 10.79
N ASP A 31 -7.55 -4.95 10.58
CA ASP A 31 -8.40 -5.92 9.89
C ASP A 31 -8.08 -5.86 8.39
N THR A 32 -7.40 -6.87 7.88
CA THR A 32 -6.76 -6.80 6.56
C THR A 32 -7.40 -7.79 5.60
N VAL A 33 -7.70 -7.32 4.39
CA VAL A 33 -8.17 -8.15 3.27
C VAL A 33 -7.18 -8.02 2.13
N VAL A 34 -6.78 -9.14 1.54
CA VAL A 34 -6.05 -9.19 0.27
C VAL A 34 -6.99 -9.68 -0.81
N TYR A 35 -7.20 -8.85 -1.82
CA TYR A 35 -7.99 -9.18 -3.00
C TYR A 35 -7.08 -9.43 -4.19
N ASP A 36 -7.38 -10.49 -4.91
CA ASP A 36 -6.86 -10.71 -6.27
C ASP A 36 -7.91 -11.44 -7.11
N ILE A 37 -7.94 -11.17 -8.40
CA ILE A 37 -8.80 -11.91 -9.33
C ILE A 37 -8.35 -13.38 -9.48
N SER A 38 -7.08 -13.65 -9.22
CA SER A 38 -6.47 -14.98 -9.29
C SER A 38 -6.51 -15.68 -7.93
N GLU A 39 -7.34 -16.70 -7.82
CA GLU A 39 -7.35 -17.58 -6.64
C GLU A 39 -5.97 -18.24 -6.40
N GLU A 40 -5.24 -18.57 -7.49
CA GLU A 40 -3.90 -19.16 -7.39
C GLU A 40 -2.90 -18.19 -6.78
N ALA A 41 -2.95 -16.89 -7.15
CA ALA A 41 -2.12 -15.87 -6.52
C ALA A 41 -2.42 -15.74 -5.02
N LEU A 42 -3.68 -15.78 -4.63
CA LEU A 42 -4.08 -15.73 -3.21
C LEU A 42 -3.60 -16.95 -2.42
N LYS A 43 -3.60 -18.15 -3.02
CA LYS A 43 -3.06 -19.38 -2.37
C LYS A 43 -1.57 -19.26 -2.06
N GLY A 44 -0.83 -18.47 -2.81
CA GLY A 44 0.60 -18.22 -2.58
C GLY A 44 0.90 -17.25 -1.44
N VAL A 45 -0.04 -16.37 -1.07
CA VAL A 45 0.17 -15.30 -0.08
C VAL A 45 0.60 -15.83 1.29
N PRO A 46 -0.03 -16.88 1.88
CA PRO A 46 0.38 -17.38 3.20
C PRO A 46 1.84 -17.82 3.28
N ALA A 47 2.34 -18.51 2.23
CA ALA A 47 3.74 -18.95 2.17
C ALA A 47 4.70 -17.76 2.00
N GLY A 48 4.34 -16.80 1.16
CA GLY A 48 5.11 -15.56 0.99
C GLY A 48 5.19 -14.73 2.27
N GLN A 49 4.07 -14.60 2.99
CA GLN A 49 4.02 -13.89 4.28
C GLN A 49 4.81 -14.62 5.37
N GLU A 50 4.85 -15.95 5.35
CA GLU A 50 5.66 -16.72 6.28
C GLU A 50 7.16 -16.48 6.05
N MET A 51 7.60 -16.56 4.80
CA MET A 51 9.00 -16.28 4.44
C MET A 51 9.41 -14.86 4.85
N MET A 52 8.61 -13.86 4.52
CA MET A 52 8.88 -12.46 4.86
C MET A 52 8.84 -12.22 6.38
N GLY A 53 7.87 -12.81 7.07
CA GLY A 53 7.75 -12.73 8.52
C GLY A 53 8.95 -13.35 9.25
N ASN A 54 9.42 -14.50 8.80
CA ASN A 54 10.62 -15.14 9.32
C ASN A 54 11.86 -14.27 9.11
N PHE A 55 12.00 -13.66 7.94
CA PHE A 55 13.08 -12.70 7.68
C PHE A 55 13.01 -11.48 8.62
N LEU A 56 11.84 -10.84 8.76
CA LEU A 56 11.64 -9.69 9.65
C LEU A 56 11.91 -10.03 11.12
N THR A 57 11.61 -11.26 11.53
CA THR A 57 11.93 -11.77 12.87
C THR A 57 13.43 -11.99 13.03
N ALA A 58 14.10 -12.58 12.04
CA ALA A 58 15.52 -12.87 12.07
C ALA A 58 16.39 -11.60 12.17
N ILE A 59 15.95 -10.50 11.51
CA ILE A 59 16.65 -9.20 11.61
C ILE A 59 16.18 -8.34 12.80
N GLY A 60 15.31 -8.88 13.66
CA GLY A 60 14.87 -8.21 14.90
C GLY A 60 13.86 -7.07 14.69
N THR A 61 13.21 -6.96 13.52
CA THR A 61 12.20 -5.92 13.27
C THR A 61 10.91 -6.18 14.04
N PHE A 62 10.45 -7.43 14.07
CA PHE A 62 9.28 -7.88 14.82
C PHE A 62 9.56 -9.20 15.53
N ASP A 63 8.90 -9.45 16.66
CA ASP A 63 8.91 -10.77 17.28
C ASP A 63 7.98 -11.75 16.55
N GLY A 64 8.30 -13.05 16.61
CA GLY A 64 7.59 -14.10 15.88
C GLY A 64 6.13 -14.28 16.32
N GLU A 65 5.80 -14.01 17.58
CA GLU A 65 4.43 -14.06 18.09
C GLU A 65 3.59 -12.96 17.46
N ARG A 66 4.13 -11.76 17.38
CA ARG A 66 3.48 -10.60 16.75
C ARG A 66 3.24 -10.84 15.25
N VAL A 67 4.22 -11.44 14.55
CA VAL A 67 4.08 -11.83 13.14
C VAL A 67 2.96 -12.84 12.96
N THR A 68 2.92 -13.90 13.80
CA THR A 68 1.87 -14.93 13.76
C THR A 68 0.48 -14.34 14.03
N LYS A 69 0.34 -13.50 15.06
CA LYS A 69 -0.92 -12.81 15.37
C LYS A 69 -1.36 -11.90 14.21
N GLY A 70 -0.41 -11.23 13.56
CA GLY A 70 -0.68 -10.36 12.41
C GLY A 70 -1.22 -11.15 11.23
N ARG A 71 -0.61 -12.27 10.88
CA ARG A 71 -1.06 -13.15 9.78
C ARG A 71 -2.50 -13.62 9.99
N ASN A 72 -2.90 -13.92 11.21
CA ASN A 72 -4.27 -14.37 11.55
C ASN A 72 -5.34 -13.28 11.38
N ARG A 73 -4.96 -12.02 11.14
CA ARG A 73 -5.86 -10.90 10.84
C ARG A 73 -6.09 -10.69 9.35
N ILE A 74 -5.43 -11.49 8.50
CA ILE A 74 -5.44 -11.31 7.06
C ILE A 74 -6.39 -12.34 6.44
N ARG A 75 -7.34 -11.85 5.66
CA ARG A 75 -8.29 -12.65 4.88
C ARG A 75 -8.00 -12.48 3.40
N PHE A 76 -8.39 -13.48 2.63
CA PHE A 76 -8.20 -13.51 1.18
C PHE A 76 -9.57 -13.54 0.49
N GLU A 77 -9.71 -12.80 -0.60
CA GLU A 77 -10.99 -12.58 -1.25
C GLU A 77 -10.81 -12.43 -2.78
N THR A 78 -11.63 -13.15 -3.55
CA THR A 78 -11.68 -13.03 -5.01
C THR A 78 -12.85 -12.17 -5.51
N ASN A 79 -13.81 -11.88 -4.64
CA ASN A 79 -14.93 -11.00 -4.97
C ASN A 79 -14.59 -9.55 -4.57
N PRO A 80 -14.53 -8.61 -5.53
CA PRO A 80 -14.11 -7.23 -5.26
C PRO A 80 -15.11 -6.46 -4.39
N GLU A 81 -16.42 -6.76 -4.47
CA GLU A 81 -17.44 -6.11 -3.64
C GLU A 81 -17.27 -6.50 -2.17
N THR A 82 -17.00 -7.80 -1.91
CA THR A 82 -16.74 -8.31 -0.56
C THR A 82 -15.45 -7.74 0.01
N ALA A 83 -14.41 -7.64 -0.81
CA ALA A 83 -13.11 -7.10 -0.42
C ALA A 83 -13.19 -5.60 -0.07
N ALA A 84 -13.90 -4.83 -0.89
CA ALA A 84 -14.08 -3.38 -0.72
C ALA A 84 -15.00 -3.00 0.45
N LYS A 85 -15.89 -3.95 0.86
CA LYS A 85 -16.92 -3.68 1.86
C LYS A 85 -16.34 -3.21 3.19
N ASN A 86 -16.70 -2.01 3.58
CA ASN A 86 -16.26 -1.37 4.82
C ASN A 86 -14.74 -1.12 4.91
N ALA A 87 -14.01 -1.04 3.79
CA ALA A 87 -12.62 -0.62 3.80
C ALA A 87 -12.50 0.87 4.15
N ASP A 88 -11.65 1.20 5.13
CA ASP A 88 -11.29 2.58 5.47
C ASP A 88 -10.14 3.08 4.58
N LEU A 89 -9.26 2.16 4.20
CA LEU A 89 -8.13 2.38 3.30
C LEU A 89 -8.05 1.24 2.27
N LEU A 90 -7.81 1.60 1.02
CA LEU A 90 -7.47 0.68 -0.06
C LEU A 90 -6.06 0.97 -0.54
N SER A 91 -5.23 -0.08 -0.66
CA SER A 91 -3.87 0.00 -1.20
C SER A 91 -3.73 -0.89 -2.43
N GLU A 92 -3.58 -0.29 -3.61
CA GLU A 92 -3.43 -1.02 -4.87
C GLU A 92 -1.95 -1.35 -5.12
N SER A 93 -1.69 -2.62 -5.44
CA SER A 93 -0.36 -3.19 -5.75
C SER A 93 -0.40 -4.14 -6.96
N VAL A 94 -1.20 -3.81 -7.98
CA VAL A 94 -1.23 -4.55 -9.24
C VAL A 94 -0.03 -4.19 -10.13
N PHE A 95 0.11 -4.87 -11.29
CA PHE A 95 1.20 -4.61 -12.22
C PHE A 95 1.32 -3.13 -12.59
N GLU A 96 2.57 -2.68 -12.82
CA GLU A 96 2.91 -1.30 -13.16
C GLU A 96 2.49 -0.99 -14.61
N ASN A 97 1.21 -0.75 -14.80
CA ASN A 97 0.57 -0.41 -16.07
C ASN A 97 -0.54 0.63 -15.81
N LEU A 98 -0.45 1.77 -16.47
CA LEU A 98 -1.35 2.91 -16.24
C LEU A 98 -2.82 2.54 -16.48
N ASP A 99 -3.13 1.91 -17.60
CA ASP A 99 -4.52 1.56 -17.96
C ASP A 99 -5.13 0.56 -16.94
N LEU A 100 -4.33 -0.41 -16.50
CA LEU A 100 -4.75 -1.36 -15.49
C LEU A 100 -5.03 -0.66 -14.16
N LYS A 101 -4.12 0.20 -13.69
CA LYS A 101 -4.29 0.94 -12.43
C LYS A 101 -5.50 1.87 -12.49
N ARG A 102 -5.68 2.60 -13.59
CA ARG A 102 -6.88 3.44 -13.81
C ARG A 102 -8.15 2.62 -13.75
N ARG A 103 -8.21 1.48 -14.43
CA ARG A 103 -9.38 0.57 -14.38
C ARG A 103 -9.66 0.06 -12.98
N ILE A 104 -8.65 -0.37 -12.25
CA ILE A 104 -8.79 -0.86 -10.86
C ILE A 104 -9.27 0.26 -9.93
N HIS A 105 -8.67 1.44 -10.01
CA HIS A 105 -9.09 2.56 -9.17
C HIS A 105 -10.50 3.05 -9.50
N SER A 106 -10.91 3.07 -10.77
CA SER A 106 -12.30 3.37 -11.16
C SER A 106 -13.27 2.35 -10.56
N GLN A 107 -12.97 1.06 -10.67
CA GLN A 107 -13.81 -0.01 -10.11
C GLN A 107 -13.94 0.11 -8.59
N PHE A 108 -12.84 0.25 -7.88
CA PHE A 108 -12.87 0.30 -6.42
C PHE A 108 -13.37 1.65 -5.86
N ASP A 109 -13.28 2.73 -6.63
CA ASP A 109 -13.93 4.00 -6.28
C ASP A 109 -15.47 3.87 -6.24
N GLU A 110 -16.05 2.97 -7.02
CA GLU A 110 -17.47 2.66 -6.97
C GLU A 110 -17.84 1.72 -5.83
N LEU A 111 -17.02 0.72 -5.55
CA LEU A 111 -17.28 -0.35 -4.59
C LEU A 111 -17.02 0.04 -3.14
N CYS A 112 -16.02 0.88 -2.90
CA CYS A 112 -15.66 1.30 -1.55
C CYS A 112 -16.63 2.31 -0.96
N PRO A 113 -16.81 2.31 0.38
CA PRO A 113 -17.54 3.36 1.08
C PRO A 113 -17.04 4.77 0.70
N PRO A 114 -17.92 5.80 0.72
CA PRO A 114 -17.52 7.17 0.31
C PRO A 114 -16.35 7.76 1.10
N GLY A 115 -16.16 7.32 2.34
CA GLY A 115 -15.07 7.77 3.22
C GLY A 115 -13.72 7.09 3.00
N THR A 116 -13.66 6.01 2.19
CA THR A 116 -12.44 5.25 1.98
C THR A 116 -11.35 6.10 1.32
N ILE A 117 -10.13 6.01 1.83
CA ILE A 117 -8.94 6.57 1.18
C ILE A 117 -8.43 5.52 0.19
N LEU A 118 -8.21 5.93 -1.06
CA LEU A 118 -7.65 5.06 -2.10
C LEU A 118 -6.17 5.40 -2.28
N THR A 119 -5.33 4.38 -2.30
CA THR A 119 -3.89 4.58 -2.51
C THR A 119 -3.33 3.64 -3.57
N THR A 120 -2.34 4.12 -4.33
CA THR A 120 -1.59 3.31 -5.29
C THR A 120 -0.17 3.07 -4.80
N ASN A 121 0.35 1.85 -4.99
CA ASN A 121 1.74 1.48 -4.70
C ASN A 121 2.62 1.60 -5.97
N THR A 122 2.25 2.45 -6.91
CA THR A 122 3.03 2.67 -8.12
C THR A 122 4.43 3.19 -7.81
N SER A 123 5.41 2.78 -8.62
CA SER A 123 6.80 3.24 -8.52
C SER A 123 7.12 4.38 -9.47
N THR A 124 6.41 4.49 -10.59
CA THR A 124 6.80 5.37 -11.71
C THR A 124 5.66 6.24 -12.23
N ILE A 125 4.42 5.79 -12.10
CA ILE A 125 3.22 6.50 -12.56
C ILE A 125 2.87 7.57 -11.52
N MET A 126 2.66 8.82 -11.98
CA MET A 126 2.30 9.91 -11.09
C MET A 126 0.84 9.81 -10.64
N VAL A 127 0.54 10.30 -9.44
CA VAL A 127 -0.83 10.37 -8.92
C VAL A 127 -1.74 11.15 -9.86
N SER A 128 -1.24 12.25 -10.42
CA SER A 128 -1.93 13.10 -11.40
C SER A 128 -2.32 12.37 -12.70
N GLU A 129 -1.67 11.24 -13.03
CA GLU A 129 -2.03 10.42 -14.22
C GLU A 129 -3.17 9.44 -13.94
N ILE A 130 -3.56 9.29 -12.66
CA ILE A 130 -4.63 8.37 -12.23
C ILE A 130 -5.82 9.12 -11.61
N GLU A 131 -5.59 10.20 -10.88
CA GLU A 131 -6.60 10.82 -10.01
C GLU A 131 -7.82 11.39 -10.73
N ASP A 132 -7.73 11.68 -12.04
CA ASP A 132 -8.84 12.22 -12.83
C ASP A 132 -10.02 11.24 -12.97
N ILE A 133 -9.74 9.92 -12.93
CA ILE A 133 -10.80 8.89 -13.01
C ILE A 133 -11.42 8.55 -11.65
N VAL A 134 -10.84 9.06 -10.55
CA VAL A 134 -11.32 8.83 -9.19
C VAL A 134 -12.23 9.99 -8.77
N ARG A 135 -13.48 9.72 -8.35
CA ARG A 135 -14.45 10.75 -7.92
C ARG A 135 -13.96 11.48 -6.67
N ARG A 136 -13.36 10.73 -5.74
CA ARG A 136 -12.80 11.20 -4.46
C ARG A 136 -11.32 11.57 -4.57
N GLY A 137 -10.95 12.42 -5.52
CA GLY A 137 -9.55 12.80 -5.72
C GLY A 137 -8.90 13.46 -4.50
N ASP A 138 -9.68 14.09 -3.63
CA ASP A 138 -9.26 14.59 -2.32
C ASP A 138 -8.82 13.48 -1.36
N ARG A 139 -9.25 12.22 -1.61
CA ARG A 139 -8.94 11.01 -0.86
C ARG A 139 -8.10 10.00 -1.65
N PHE A 140 -7.36 10.47 -2.66
CA PHE A 140 -6.48 9.65 -3.47
C PHE A 140 -5.03 10.11 -3.36
N ALA A 141 -4.07 9.18 -3.18
CA ALA A 141 -2.64 9.47 -3.10
C ALA A 141 -1.80 8.23 -3.48
N ALA A 142 -0.50 8.40 -3.67
CA ALA A 142 0.43 7.29 -3.67
C ALA A 142 0.91 6.97 -2.24
N MET A 143 0.98 5.68 -1.94
CA MET A 143 1.58 5.11 -0.74
C MET A 143 2.50 3.96 -1.20
N HIS A 144 3.73 4.32 -1.58
CA HIS A 144 4.67 3.44 -2.23
C HIS A 144 5.64 2.84 -1.22
N PHE A 145 5.46 1.57 -0.95
CA PHE A 145 6.34 0.77 -0.10
C PHE A 145 7.55 0.27 -0.87
N HIS A 146 8.66 0.21 -0.19
CA HIS A 146 9.89 -0.44 -0.67
C HIS A 146 10.07 -1.77 0.07
N LEU A 147 10.25 -2.86 -0.68
CA LEU A 147 10.33 -4.20 -0.12
C LEU A 147 11.45 -4.30 0.95
N LEU A 148 11.08 -4.81 2.12
CA LEU A 148 11.99 -5.07 3.26
C LEU A 148 12.75 -3.82 3.76
N THR A 149 12.25 -2.62 3.49
CA THR A 149 12.75 -1.38 4.08
C THR A 149 11.65 -0.69 4.90
N PRO A 150 12.01 0.13 5.89
CA PRO A 150 11.00 0.88 6.64
C PRO A 150 10.50 2.13 5.90
N LEU A 151 11.00 2.43 4.70
CA LEU A 151 10.67 3.66 3.97
C LEU A 151 9.40 3.48 3.14
N VAL A 152 8.53 4.50 3.17
CA VAL A 152 7.33 4.57 2.34
C VAL A 152 7.20 5.98 1.78
N ASP A 153 7.22 6.10 0.45
CA ASP A 153 6.91 7.38 -0.19
C ASP A 153 5.39 7.64 -0.09
N VAL A 154 5.02 8.79 0.48
CA VAL A 154 3.62 9.23 0.58
C VAL A 154 3.48 10.51 -0.25
N VAL A 155 2.85 10.39 -1.41
CA VAL A 155 2.82 11.44 -2.43
C VAL A 155 1.37 11.79 -2.80
N GLY A 156 1.01 13.06 -2.64
CA GLY A 156 -0.27 13.57 -3.09
C GLY A 156 -0.21 14.04 -4.55
N GLY A 157 -1.35 13.93 -5.23
CA GLY A 157 -1.58 14.62 -6.51
C GLY A 157 -2.19 15.99 -6.32
N PRO A 158 -2.51 16.71 -7.41
CA PRO A 158 -3.12 18.04 -7.38
C PRO A 158 -4.42 18.15 -6.58
N ARG A 159 -5.20 17.07 -6.51
CA ARG A 159 -6.50 17.04 -5.81
C ARG A 159 -6.41 16.52 -4.38
N THR A 160 -5.31 15.88 -3.99
CA THR A 160 -5.18 15.23 -2.68
C THR A 160 -5.26 16.25 -1.54
N SER A 161 -6.15 16.01 -0.57
CA SER A 161 -6.28 16.88 0.59
C SER A 161 -5.14 16.71 1.59
N THR A 162 -4.82 17.76 2.33
CA THR A 162 -3.85 17.73 3.43
C THR A 162 -4.30 16.72 4.51
N GLU A 163 -5.60 16.64 4.79
CA GLU A 163 -6.16 15.69 5.75
C GLU A 163 -5.86 14.25 5.35
N THR A 164 -6.06 13.90 4.06
CA THR A 164 -5.75 12.57 3.52
C THR A 164 -4.26 12.24 3.67
N MET A 165 -3.39 13.20 3.33
CA MET A 165 -1.95 13.03 3.51
C MET A 165 -1.56 12.80 4.97
N ASP A 166 -2.21 13.49 5.91
CA ASP A 166 -1.97 13.31 7.35
C ASP A 166 -2.45 11.95 7.85
N ILE A 167 -3.60 11.46 7.37
CA ILE A 167 -4.12 10.14 7.71
C ILE A 167 -3.18 9.05 7.21
N ILE A 168 -2.75 9.12 5.94
CA ILE A 168 -1.83 8.14 5.35
C ILE A 168 -0.48 8.15 6.11
N ARG A 169 0.08 9.31 6.44
CA ARG A 169 1.33 9.40 7.23
C ARG A 169 1.19 8.76 8.60
N ARG A 170 0.06 8.94 9.29
CA ARG A 170 -0.19 8.27 10.58
C ARG A 170 -0.31 6.76 10.41
N PHE A 171 -1.02 6.31 9.39
CA PHE A 171 -1.14 4.90 9.05
C PHE A 171 0.25 4.27 8.79
N VAL A 172 1.07 4.88 7.94
CA VAL A 172 2.44 4.39 7.66
C VAL A 172 3.27 4.29 8.93
N ARG A 173 3.22 5.30 9.82
CA ARG A 173 3.93 5.24 11.11
C ARG A 173 3.43 4.12 12.02
N SER A 174 2.14 3.83 12.03
CA SER A 174 1.56 2.74 12.83
C SER A 174 2.02 1.35 12.39
N LEU A 175 2.44 1.21 11.11
CA LEU A 175 3.07 0.00 10.58
C LEU A 175 4.53 -0.17 11.04
N GLY A 176 5.10 0.79 11.75
CA GLY A 176 6.52 0.85 12.07
C GLY A 176 7.39 1.41 10.93
N CYS A 177 6.76 2.02 9.93
CA CYS A 177 7.44 2.58 8.76
C CYS A 177 7.63 4.10 8.88
N VAL A 178 8.54 4.63 8.06
CA VAL A 178 8.87 6.05 7.99
C VAL A 178 8.25 6.63 6.71
N PRO A 179 7.23 7.50 6.81
CA PRO A 179 6.65 8.15 5.64
C PRO A 179 7.59 9.26 5.14
N PHE A 180 7.89 9.21 3.87
CA PHE A 180 8.64 10.24 3.15
C PHE A 180 7.69 10.99 2.22
N THR A 181 7.57 12.31 2.39
CA THR A 181 6.64 13.13 1.61
C THR A 181 7.43 14.16 0.81
N PRO A 182 7.61 13.96 -0.50
CA PRO A 182 8.24 14.97 -1.35
C PRO A 182 7.35 16.21 -1.48
N ALA A 183 7.97 17.37 -1.67
CA ALA A 183 7.24 18.63 -1.84
C ALA A 183 6.49 18.73 -3.17
N LYS A 184 6.89 17.94 -4.17
CA LYS A 184 6.26 17.87 -5.49
C LYS A 184 6.24 16.44 -5.98
N GLU A 185 5.20 16.12 -6.74
CA GLU A 185 5.10 14.87 -7.48
C GLU A 185 6.20 14.77 -8.53
N LYS A 186 6.82 13.60 -8.63
CA LYS A 186 7.82 13.25 -9.65
C LYS A 186 7.84 11.74 -9.81
N GLY A 187 7.90 11.24 -11.05
CA GLY A 187 8.06 9.81 -11.32
C GLY A 187 9.30 9.22 -10.62
N GLY A 188 9.17 8.04 -10.04
CA GLY A 188 10.20 7.39 -9.23
C GLY A 188 10.32 7.94 -7.80
N TYR A 189 9.52 8.92 -7.43
CA TYR A 189 9.47 9.55 -6.10
C TYR A 189 10.85 9.91 -5.55
N VAL A 190 11.11 9.70 -4.25
CA VAL A 190 12.42 10.06 -3.65
C VAL A 190 13.39 8.90 -3.71
N PHE A 191 12.98 7.75 -3.22
CA PHE A 191 13.87 6.59 -3.04
C PHE A 191 14.44 6.10 -4.38
N ASN A 192 13.59 5.88 -5.38
CA ASN A 192 14.02 5.40 -6.70
C ASN A 192 14.84 6.43 -7.49
N ASN A 193 14.77 7.71 -7.14
CA ASN A 193 15.64 8.73 -7.71
C ASN A 193 17.01 8.82 -7.00
N LEU A 194 17.13 8.38 -5.75
CA LEU A 194 18.39 8.35 -5.00
C LEU A 194 19.22 7.10 -5.29
N ILE A 195 18.59 5.93 -5.41
CA ILE A 195 19.27 4.64 -5.59
C ILE A 195 20.23 4.61 -6.79
N PRO A 196 19.85 5.10 -7.99
CA PRO A 196 20.78 5.13 -9.13
C PRO A 196 22.05 5.96 -8.84
N GLY A 197 21.89 7.09 -8.15
CA GLY A 197 23.03 7.93 -7.75
C GLY A 197 23.95 7.24 -6.76
N LEU A 198 23.42 6.51 -5.78
CA LEU A 198 24.19 5.71 -4.82
C LEU A 198 24.91 4.55 -5.52
N ASN A 199 24.22 3.84 -6.41
CA ASN A 199 24.83 2.75 -7.18
C ASN A 199 25.95 3.27 -8.08
N TYR A 200 25.76 4.41 -8.73
CA TYR A 200 26.79 5.05 -9.55
C TYR A 200 28.02 5.41 -8.72
N ALA A 201 27.83 6.03 -7.55
CA ALA A 201 28.92 6.39 -6.66
C ALA A 201 29.69 5.16 -6.14
N ALA A 202 29.02 4.03 -5.93
CA ALA A 202 29.67 2.78 -5.51
C ALA A 202 30.48 2.09 -6.63
N LEU A 203 30.25 2.45 -7.89
CA LEU A 203 30.98 1.91 -9.04
C LEU A 203 32.19 2.77 -9.47
N ILE A 204 32.39 3.93 -8.86
CA ILE A 204 33.58 4.77 -9.10
C ILE A 204 34.70 4.23 -8.20
N PRO A 205 35.87 3.81 -8.78
CA PRO A 205 37.00 3.32 -8.05
C PRO A 205 37.66 4.40 -7.19
#